data_d42c77416325c34393d7b1417d45e059
#
_entry.id   d42c77416325c34393d7b1417d45e059
#
_cell.length_a   1.000
_cell.length_b   1.000
_cell.length_c   1.000
_cell.angle_alpha   90.00
_cell.angle_beta   90.00
_cell.angle_gamma   90.00
#
_symmetry.space_group_name_H-M   'P 1'
#
loop_
_entity.id
_entity.type
_entity.pdbx_description
1 polymer ?
#
loop_
_entity_poly.entity_id
_entity_poly.type
_entity_poly.pdbx_seq_one_letter_code
_entity_poly.pdbx_strand_id
1 'polypeptide(L)'
;MAAKNAENELLLKEIHLRVKNNLEIVSSLLALQSAQIDDQGIKDAMQEGQNRVQSIGIVHQKLYQRNNLAAIEMKDYFLDLSESILDSFGAEDRVTIECAMDQLDVDIDTAVPLGLIVNELLTNTLKYAFPVGQRGKVQIRLNKSLEGILHLEVSDNGVGKSGVTQGTGFGTQLVSLLTRQLSGSIREEVKNGTMIYFDFNLKKAA
;
A
#
# COMPACT_ATOMS: atom_id res chain seq x y z
N MET A 1 1.08 -12.60 -36.25
CA MET A 1 1.62 -12.39 -34.89
C MET A 1 1.18 -11.02 -34.30
N ALA A 2 1.33 -9.89 -34.99
CA ALA A 2 0.94 -8.56 -34.48
C ALA A 2 -0.54 -8.42 -34.10
N ALA A 3 -1.47 -8.92 -34.92
CA ALA A 3 -2.91 -8.85 -34.63
C ALA A 3 -3.30 -9.64 -33.35
N LYS A 4 -2.70 -10.81 -33.13
CA LYS A 4 -2.96 -11.61 -31.92
C LYS A 4 -2.39 -10.97 -30.65
N ASN A 5 -1.29 -10.24 -30.75
CA ASN A 5 -0.74 -9.47 -29.64
C ASN A 5 -1.66 -8.30 -29.25
N ALA A 6 -2.15 -7.54 -30.27
CA ALA A 6 -3.08 -6.43 -30.03
C ALA A 6 -4.40 -6.91 -29.40
N GLU A 7 -4.93 -8.07 -29.82
CA GLU A 7 -6.12 -8.68 -29.22
C GLU A 7 -5.88 -9.08 -27.78
N ASN A 8 -4.74 -9.73 -27.46
CA ASN A 8 -4.38 -10.09 -26.10
C ASN A 8 -4.21 -8.88 -25.18
N GLU A 9 -3.60 -7.79 -25.67
CA GLU A 9 -3.49 -6.53 -24.92
C GLU A 9 -4.86 -5.93 -24.60
N LEU A 10 -5.79 -5.96 -25.56
CA LEU A 10 -7.16 -5.47 -25.35
C LEU A 10 -7.89 -6.30 -24.28
N LEU A 11 -7.76 -7.63 -24.34
CA LEU A 11 -8.35 -8.53 -23.36
C LEU A 11 -7.77 -8.31 -21.95
N LEU A 12 -6.46 -8.12 -21.83
CA LEU A 12 -5.82 -7.81 -20.55
C LEU A 12 -6.32 -6.48 -19.97
N LYS A 13 -6.44 -5.43 -20.82
CA LYS A 13 -7.03 -4.15 -20.39
C LYS A 13 -8.45 -4.35 -19.86
N GLU A 14 -9.28 -5.08 -20.58
CA GLU A 14 -10.66 -5.36 -20.16
C GLU A 14 -10.70 -6.13 -18.81
N ILE A 15 -9.80 -7.08 -18.62
CA ILE A 15 -9.69 -7.82 -17.33
C ILE A 15 -9.33 -6.86 -16.21
N HIS A 16 -8.31 -6.02 -16.36
CA HIS A 16 -7.91 -5.05 -15.34
C HIS A 16 -9.02 -4.06 -15.00
N LEU A 17 -9.75 -3.57 -16.01
CA LEU A 17 -10.90 -2.70 -15.81
C LEU A 17 -12.01 -3.40 -15.00
N ARG A 18 -12.32 -4.67 -15.34
CA ARG A 18 -13.34 -5.43 -14.60
C ARG A 18 -12.92 -5.73 -13.17
N VAL A 19 -11.66 -6.06 -12.92
CA VAL A 19 -11.15 -6.28 -11.57
C VAL A 19 -11.27 -4.98 -10.76
N LYS A 20 -10.83 -3.83 -11.30
CA LYS A 20 -11.00 -2.53 -10.67
C LYS A 20 -12.47 -2.26 -10.30
N ASN A 21 -13.40 -2.42 -11.26
CA ASN A 21 -14.82 -2.16 -11.04
C ASN A 21 -15.43 -3.09 -9.97
N ASN A 22 -15.03 -4.36 -9.95
CA ASN A 22 -15.46 -5.31 -8.91
C ASN A 22 -14.94 -4.92 -7.52
N LEU A 23 -13.69 -4.45 -7.43
CA LEU A 23 -13.12 -3.97 -6.16
C LEU A 23 -13.81 -2.69 -5.68
N GLU A 24 -14.21 -1.78 -6.57
CA GLU A 24 -15.03 -0.61 -6.23
C GLU A 24 -16.41 -0.98 -5.65
N ILE A 25 -17.04 -2.02 -6.22
CA ILE A 25 -18.31 -2.55 -5.68
C ILE A 25 -18.09 -3.11 -4.28
N VAL A 26 -17.05 -3.92 -4.07
CA VAL A 26 -16.71 -4.48 -2.74
C VAL A 26 -16.43 -3.36 -1.74
N SER A 27 -15.65 -2.34 -2.12
CA SER A 27 -15.36 -1.17 -1.28
C SER A 27 -16.66 -0.44 -0.88
N SER A 28 -17.56 -0.22 -1.85
CA SER A 28 -18.86 0.44 -1.60
C SER A 28 -19.76 -0.38 -0.66
N LEU A 29 -19.76 -1.71 -0.79
CA LEU A 29 -20.52 -2.59 0.12
C LEU A 29 -19.97 -2.54 1.54
N LEU A 30 -18.64 -2.52 1.72
CA LEU A 30 -18.01 -2.36 3.02
C LEU A 30 -18.39 -1.01 3.67
N ALA A 31 -18.38 0.08 2.90
CA ALA A 31 -18.80 1.41 3.36
C ALA A 31 -20.25 1.42 3.82
N LEU A 32 -21.18 0.84 3.03
CA LEU A 32 -22.60 0.77 3.36
C LEU A 32 -22.86 -0.08 4.63
N GLN A 33 -22.12 -1.18 4.80
CA GLN A 33 -22.24 -2.00 6.00
C GLN A 33 -21.68 -1.28 7.21
N SER A 34 -20.53 -0.61 7.08
CA SER A 34 -19.91 0.18 8.15
C SER A 34 -20.86 1.28 8.66
N ALA A 35 -21.62 1.92 7.78
CA ALA A 35 -22.57 2.96 8.16
C ALA A 35 -23.74 2.47 9.04
N GLN A 36 -24.04 1.17 9.04
CA GLN A 36 -25.13 0.55 9.82
C GLN A 36 -24.66 -0.01 11.18
N ILE A 37 -23.36 0.04 11.46
CA ILE A 37 -22.76 -0.50 12.68
C ILE A 37 -22.55 0.65 13.66
N ASP A 38 -22.83 0.42 14.95
CA ASP A 38 -22.58 1.42 16.01
C ASP A 38 -21.21 1.24 16.67
N ASP A 39 -20.68 0.02 16.68
CA ASP A 39 -19.38 -0.29 17.30
C ASP A 39 -18.21 0.32 16.53
N GLN A 40 -17.46 1.20 17.18
CA GLN A 40 -16.34 1.91 16.56
C GLN A 40 -15.21 0.97 16.16
N GLY A 41 -14.92 -0.08 16.93
CA GLY A 41 -13.86 -1.05 16.60
C GLY A 41 -14.18 -1.83 15.32
N ILE A 42 -15.46 -2.17 15.11
CA ILE A 42 -15.90 -2.83 13.88
C ILE A 42 -15.87 -1.86 12.70
N LYS A 43 -16.26 -0.60 12.89
CA LYS A 43 -16.13 0.44 11.85
C LYS A 43 -14.68 0.59 11.40
N ASP A 44 -13.77 0.69 12.35
CA ASP A 44 -12.34 0.85 12.08
C ASP A 44 -11.78 -0.35 11.31
N ALA A 45 -12.18 -1.57 11.68
CA ALA A 45 -11.77 -2.78 10.96
C ALA A 45 -12.33 -2.82 9.53
N MET A 46 -13.57 -2.36 9.32
CA MET A 46 -14.15 -2.26 7.98
C MET A 46 -13.46 -1.20 7.12
N GLN A 47 -13.11 -0.04 7.70
CA GLN A 47 -12.35 1.00 7.02
C GLN A 47 -10.96 0.49 6.60
N GLU A 48 -10.27 -0.25 7.48
CA GLU A 48 -9.00 -0.91 7.11
C GLU A 48 -9.18 -1.87 5.94
N GLY A 49 -10.22 -2.71 5.98
CA GLY A 49 -10.56 -3.61 4.87
C GLY A 49 -10.83 -2.86 3.57
N GLN A 50 -11.56 -1.76 3.64
CA GLN A 50 -11.85 -0.89 2.50
C GLN A 50 -10.57 -0.30 1.90
N ASN A 51 -9.68 0.24 2.73
CA ASN A 51 -8.40 0.81 2.29
C ASN A 51 -7.51 -0.25 1.60
N ARG A 52 -7.52 -1.51 2.09
CA ARG A 52 -6.80 -2.63 1.43
C ARG A 52 -7.38 -2.94 0.05
N VAL A 53 -8.69 -3.04 -0.06
CA VAL A 53 -9.38 -3.26 -1.35
C VAL A 53 -9.07 -2.14 -2.33
N GLN A 54 -9.08 -0.89 -1.86
CA GLN A 54 -8.79 0.28 -2.68
C GLN A 54 -7.34 0.30 -3.16
N SER A 55 -6.37 -0.07 -2.32
CA SER A 55 -4.96 -0.15 -2.74
C SER A 55 -4.76 -1.12 -3.91
N ILE A 56 -5.44 -2.27 -3.91
CA ILE A 56 -5.42 -3.22 -5.04
C ILE A 56 -6.10 -2.60 -6.28
N GLY A 57 -7.21 -1.88 -6.09
CA GLY A 57 -7.92 -1.19 -7.17
C GLY A 57 -7.04 -0.17 -7.90
N ILE A 58 -6.23 0.60 -7.17
CA ILE A 58 -5.29 1.58 -7.73
C ILE A 58 -4.26 0.89 -8.64
N VAL A 59 -3.71 -0.27 -8.25
CA VAL A 59 -2.79 -1.06 -9.10
C VAL A 59 -3.44 -1.44 -10.42
N HIS A 60 -4.65 -2.00 -10.36
CA HIS A 60 -5.37 -2.42 -11.57
C HIS A 60 -5.75 -1.24 -12.46
N GLN A 61 -6.07 -0.08 -11.87
CA GLN A 61 -6.30 1.15 -12.64
C GLN A 61 -5.06 1.61 -13.39
N LYS A 62 -3.89 1.59 -12.73
CA LYS A 62 -2.63 1.97 -13.38
C LYS A 62 -2.25 1.04 -14.53
N LEU A 63 -2.48 -0.26 -14.39
CA LEU A 63 -2.30 -1.22 -15.49
C LEU A 63 -3.21 -0.94 -16.68
N TYR A 64 -4.47 -0.63 -16.42
CA TYR A 64 -5.42 -0.28 -17.49
C TYR A 64 -5.00 0.99 -18.26
N GLN A 65 -4.45 2.00 -17.57
CA GLN A 65 -4.10 3.31 -18.17
C GLN A 65 -2.78 3.28 -18.97
N ARG A 66 -1.89 2.32 -18.68
CA ARG A 66 -0.58 2.24 -19.35
C ARG A 66 -0.62 1.39 -20.62
N ASN A 67 0.30 1.71 -21.55
CA ASN A 67 0.55 0.89 -22.73
C ASN A 67 1.37 -0.38 -22.43
N ASN A 68 2.07 -0.41 -21.29
CA ASN A 68 2.76 -1.61 -20.77
C ASN A 68 1.91 -2.23 -19.65
N LEU A 69 1.18 -3.29 -19.98
CA LEU A 69 0.27 -4.00 -19.06
C LEU A 69 0.99 -4.94 -18.07
N ALA A 70 2.31 -5.05 -18.19
CA ALA A 70 3.09 -6.00 -17.40
C ALA A 70 3.85 -5.35 -16.21
N ALA A 71 3.89 -4.01 -16.13
CA ALA A 71 4.70 -3.33 -15.14
C ALA A 71 3.99 -2.10 -14.52
N ILE A 72 4.16 -1.95 -13.21
CA ILE A 72 3.66 -0.84 -12.40
C ILE A 72 4.82 0.08 -12.06
N GLU A 73 4.70 1.36 -12.35
CA GLU A 73 5.62 2.38 -11.87
C GLU A 73 5.30 2.68 -10.39
N MET A 74 6.21 2.32 -9.50
CA MET A 74 5.96 2.28 -8.07
C MET A 74 5.82 3.67 -7.44
N LYS A 75 6.51 4.70 -7.95
CA LYS A 75 6.42 6.06 -7.42
C LYS A 75 5.03 6.65 -7.62
N ASP A 76 4.50 6.56 -8.84
CA ASP A 76 3.14 7.01 -9.15
C ASP A 76 2.10 6.20 -8.34
N TYR A 77 2.35 4.89 -8.17
CA TYR A 77 1.45 4.05 -7.37
C TYR A 77 1.44 4.47 -5.90
N PHE A 78 2.61 4.67 -5.28
CA PHE A 78 2.67 5.08 -3.88
C PHE A 78 2.17 6.50 -3.64
N LEU A 79 2.29 7.41 -4.62
CA LEU A 79 1.68 8.74 -4.53
C LEU A 79 0.15 8.64 -4.48
N ASP A 80 -0.48 7.95 -5.45
CA ASP A 80 -1.95 7.79 -5.48
C ASP A 80 -2.45 7.05 -4.22
N LEU A 81 -1.72 6.02 -3.76
CA LEU A 81 -2.04 5.29 -2.54
C LEU A 81 -1.98 6.22 -1.31
N SER A 82 -0.94 7.05 -1.22
CA SER A 82 -0.75 7.99 -0.11
C SER A 82 -1.86 9.03 -0.06
N GLU A 83 -2.23 9.62 -1.20
CA GLU A 83 -3.35 10.57 -1.31
C GLU A 83 -4.66 9.91 -0.86
N SER A 84 -4.95 8.72 -1.37
CA SER A 84 -6.16 7.98 -1.01
C SER A 84 -6.26 7.68 0.48
N ILE A 85 -5.13 7.32 1.13
CA ILE A 85 -5.10 7.02 2.56
C ILE A 85 -5.26 8.31 3.37
N LEU A 86 -4.57 9.40 3.01
CA LEU A 86 -4.72 10.70 3.68
C LEU A 86 -6.18 11.18 3.64
N ASP A 87 -6.83 11.13 2.48
CA ASP A 87 -8.24 11.47 2.31
C ASP A 87 -9.14 10.62 3.21
N SER A 88 -8.93 9.30 3.24
CA SER A 88 -9.74 8.38 4.06
C SER A 88 -9.65 8.66 5.57
N PHE A 89 -8.57 9.30 6.03
CA PHE A 89 -8.36 9.70 7.42
C PHE A 89 -8.59 11.20 7.68
N GLY A 90 -8.93 11.99 6.65
CA GLY A 90 -9.03 13.46 6.75
C GLY A 90 -7.75 14.08 7.30
N ALA A 91 -6.60 13.62 6.80
CA ALA A 91 -5.29 13.94 7.37
C ALA A 91 -4.42 14.83 6.45
N GLU A 92 -4.95 15.31 5.30
CA GLU A 92 -4.23 16.02 4.25
C GLU A 92 -3.60 17.34 4.76
N ASP A 93 -4.31 18.05 5.63
CA ASP A 93 -3.82 19.31 6.21
C ASP A 93 -2.82 19.10 7.35
N ARG A 94 -2.69 17.85 7.84
CA ARG A 94 -1.98 17.53 9.09
C ARG A 94 -0.74 16.69 8.88
N VAL A 95 -0.78 15.77 7.91
CA VAL A 95 0.33 14.85 7.65
C VAL A 95 0.79 14.96 6.20
N THR A 96 2.10 15.07 6.00
CA THR A 96 2.71 15.05 4.68
C THR A 96 3.38 13.70 4.45
N ILE A 97 3.10 13.06 3.30
CA ILE A 97 3.77 11.82 2.88
C ILE A 97 4.65 12.12 1.68
N GLU A 98 5.94 11.82 1.79
CA GLU A 98 6.92 12.00 0.72
C GLU A 98 7.37 10.64 0.16
N CYS A 99 7.30 10.49 -1.17
CA CYS A 99 7.85 9.35 -1.90
C CYS A 99 9.24 9.73 -2.43
N ALA A 100 10.29 9.48 -1.63
CA ALA A 100 11.68 9.78 -1.95
C ALA A 100 12.33 8.59 -2.68
N MET A 101 12.00 8.42 -3.96
CA MET A 101 12.42 7.29 -4.79
C MET A 101 12.50 7.69 -6.27
N ASP A 102 13.35 6.99 -6.99
CA ASP A 102 13.40 7.09 -8.46
C ASP A 102 12.26 6.29 -9.10
N GLN A 103 12.08 6.46 -10.41
CA GLN A 103 11.15 5.64 -11.17
C GLN A 103 11.60 4.19 -11.16
N LEU A 104 10.73 3.31 -10.74
CA LEU A 104 10.98 1.87 -10.66
C LEU A 104 9.74 1.09 -11.09
N ASP A 105 9.89 0.32 -12.14
CA ASP A 105 8.84 -0.58 -12.63
C ASP A 105 8.98 -1.97 -12.01
N VAL A 106 7.87 -2.54 -11.50
CA VAL A 106 7.79 -3.92 -11.02
C VAL A 106 6.53 -4.59 -11.59
N ASP A 107 6.49 -5.92 -11.59
CA ASP A 107 5.30 -6.69 -11.98
C ASP A 107 4.18 -6.56 -10.94
N ILE A 108 2.96 -6.97 -11.32
CA ILE A 108 1.77 -6.90 -10.46
C ILE A 108 1.90 -7.78 -9.21
N ASP A 109 2.56 -8.94 -9.32
CA ASP A 109 2.73 -9.89 -8.23
C ASP A 109 3.68 -9.34 -7.14
N THR A 110 4.52 -8.38 -7.51
CA THR A 110 5.38 -7.61 -6.61
C THR A 110 4.68 -6.33 -6.13
N ALA A 111 4.00 -5.60 -7.02
CA ALA A 111 3.38 -4.30 -6.72
C ALA A 111 2.25 -4.42 -5.68
N VAL A 112 1.36 -5.42 -5.83
CA VAL A 112 0.21 -5.59 -4.91
C VAL A 112 0.67 -5.87 -3.48
N PRO A 113 1.56 -6.83 -3.19
CA PRO A 113 2.08 -7.03 -1.85
C PRO A 113 2.79 -5.80 -1.27
N LEU A 114 3.61 -5.11 -2.06
CA LEU A 114 4.28 -3.89 -1.61
C LEU A 114 3.28 -2.78 -1.24
N GLY A 115 2.26 -2.57 -2.08
CA GLY A 115 1.20 -1.60 -1.80
C GLY A 115 0.42 -1.92 -0.53
N LEU A 116 0.09 -3.18 -0.30
CA LEU A 116 -0.58 -3.62 0.93
C LEU A 116 0.31 -3.42 2.16
N ILE A 117 1.61 -3.70 2.06
CA ILE A 117 2.57 -3.42 3.14
C ILE A 117 2.57 -1.92 3.46
N VAL A 118 2.74 -1.06 2.44
CA VAL A 118 2.76 0.40 2.63
C VAL A 118 1.43 0.90 3.18
N ASN A 119 0.28 0.38 2.69
CA ASN A 119 -1.05 0.70 3.21
C ASN A 119 -1.15 0.43 4.72
N GLU A 120 -0.72 -0.74 5.19
CA GLU A 120 -0.75 -1.09 6.61
C GLU A 120 0.15 -0.17 7.45
N LEU A 121 1.34 0.15 6.95
CA LEU A 121 2.27 1.02 7.66
C LEU A 121 1.76 2.46 7.74
N LEU A 122 1.23 3.01 6.66
CA LEU A 122 0.63 4.35 6.63
C LEU A 122 -0.59 4.43 7.53
N THR A 123 -1.49 3.44 7.46
CA THR A 123 -2.67 3.36 8.34
C THR A 123 -2.27 3.35 9.81
N ASN A 124 -1.28 2.54 10.19
CA ASN A 124 -0.77 2.50 11.55
C ASN A 124 -0.14 3.85 11.97
N THR A 125 0.63 4.46 11.10
CA THR A 125 1.24 5.77 11.37
C THR A 125 0.18 6.84 11.59
N LEU A 126 -0.85 6.92 10.75
CA LEU A 126 -1.93 7.90 10.90
C LEU A 126 -2.77 7.70 12.16
N LYS A 127 -2.96 6.44 12.58
CA LYS A 127 -3.71 6.10 13.80
C LYS A 127 -2.93 6.35 15.09
N TYR A 128 -1.61 6.08 15.09
CA TYR A 128 -0.87 5.94 16.34
C TYR A 128 0.33 6.89 16.48
N ALA A 129 0.95 7.33 15.38
CA ALA A 129 2.18 8.11 15.45
C ALA A 129 1.95 9.59 15.74
N PHE A 130 0.80 10.14 15.37
CA PHE A 130 0.53 11.58 15.46
C PHE A 130 -0.68 11.87 16.35
N PRO A 131 -0.49 12.27 17.61
CA PRO A 131 -1.56 12.75 18.48
C PRO A 131 -2.41 13.86 17.84
N VAL A 132 -3.64 14.01 18.30
CA VAL A 132 -4.59 15.01 17.79
C VAL A 132 -3.94 16.41 17.83
N GLY A 133 -3.99 17.12 16.67
CA GLY A 133 -3.42 18.47 16.53
C GLY A 133 -1.93 18.51 16.18
N GLN A 134 -1.21 17.40 16.18
CA GLN A 134 0.19 17.36 15.78
C GLN A 134 0.33 17.19 14.26
N ARG A 135 1.23 17.98 13.66
CA ARG A 135 1.65 17.78 12.27
C ARG A 135 2.69 16.67 12.18
N GLY A 136 2.57 15.84 11.16
CA GLY A 136 3.45 14.72 10.92
C GLY A 136 4.07 14.71 9.54
N LYS A 137 5.20 14.01 9.45
CA LYS A 137 5.85 13.70 8.18
C LYS A 137 6.13 12.22 8.11
N VAL A 138 5.76 11.61 6.99
CA VAL A 138 6.07 10.23 6.64
C VAL A 138 6.92 10.23 5.38
N GLN A 139 7.89 9.35 5.31
CA GLN A 139 8.72 9.18 4.12
C GLN A 139 8.69 7.72 3.68
N ILE A 140 8.44 7.51 2.38
CA ILE A 140 8.52 6.21 1.72
C ILE A 140 9.72 6.26 0.79
N ARG A 141 10.62 5.30 0.91
CA ARG A 141 11.76 5.10 0.02
C ARG A 141 11.70 3.71 -0.58
N LEU A 142 11.89 3.61 -1.88
CA LEU A 142 12.01 2.34 -2.58
C LEU A 142 13.17 2.44 -3.56
N ASN A 143 14.12 1.53 -3.46
CA ASN A 143 15.23 1.46 -4.40
C ASN A 143 15.61 0.01 -4.68
N LYS A 144 16.25 -0.23 -5.82
CA LYS A 144 16.72 -1.54 -6.22
C LYS A 144 18.24 -1.53 -6.29
N SER A 145 18.91 -2.44 -5.56
CA SER A 145 20.36 -2.58 -5.62
C SER A 145 20.83 -3.22 -6.94
N LEU A 146 22.12 -3.09 -7.25
CA LEU A 146 22.75 -3.73 -8.40
C LEU A 146 22.63 -5.27 -8.35
N GLU A 147 22.50 -5.85 -7.16
CA GLU A 147 22.31 -7.28 -6.95
C GLU A 147 20.85 -7.73 -7.17
N GLY A 148 19.94 -6.78 -7.40
CA GLY A 148 18.52 -7.04 -7.63
C GLY A 148 17.68 -7.16 -6.36
N ILE A 149 18.23 -6.77 -5.20
CA ILE A 149 17.47 -6.66 -3.95
C ILE A 149 16.67 -5.37 -3.98
N LEU A 150 15.40 -5.46 -3.63
CA LEU A 150 14.51 -4.32 -3.50
C LEU A 150 14.45 -3.89 -2.03
N HIS A 151 14.85 -2.66 -1.75
CA HIS A 151 14.85 -2.06 -0.42
C HIS A 151 13.67 -1.11 -0.29
N LEU A 152 12.75 -1.40 0.64
CA LEU A 152 11.66 -0.51 1.02
C LEU A 152 11.91 0.02 2.43
N GLU A 153 11.82 1.34 2.61
CA GLU A 153 11.84 2.00 3.91
C GLU A 153 10.58 2.84 4.06
N VAL A 154 9.90 2.70 5.19
CA VAL A 154 8.82 3.60 5.60
C VAL A 154 9.17 4.17 6.97
N SER A 155 9.22 5.49 7.07
CA SER A 155 9.60 6.19 8.30
C SER A 155 8.66 7.33 8.63
N ASP A 156 8.41 7.57 9.92
CA ASP A 156 7.66 8.70 10.44
C ASP A 156 8.44 9.45 11.51
N ASN A 157 8.06 10.71 11.74
CA ASN A 157 8.59 11.56 12.81
C ASN A 157 7.63 11.69 14.02
N GLY A 158 6.79 10.69 14.21
CA GLY A 158 5.80 10.66 15.28
C GLY A 158 6.37 10.30 16.66
N VAL A 159 5.49 9.97 17.58
CA VAL A 159 5.85 9.64 18.98
C VAL A 159 6.59 8.31 19.12
N GLY A 160 6.71 7.53 18.05
CA GLY A 160 7.25 6.17 18.09
C GLY A 160 6.30 5.18 18.80
N LYS A 161 6.73 3.93 18.91
CA LYS A 161 5.94 2.91 19.64
C LYS A 161 6.05 3.15 21.15
N SER A 162 5.04 3.76 21.75
CA SER A 162 4.90 3.83 23.21
C SER A 162 4.25 2.54 23.73
N GLY A 163 4.95 1.42 23.74
CA GLY A 163 4.70 0.24 24.57
C GLY A 163 3.33 -0.47 24.53
N VAL A 164 2.30 0.11 23.91
CA VAL A 164 0.94 -0.46 23.83
C VAL A 164 0.61 -0.75 22.37
N THR A 165 0.67 -2.02 22.00
CA THR A 165 0.10 -2.51 20.74
C THR A 165 -1.42 -2.44 20.83
N GLN A 166 -2.01 -1.29 20.51
CA GLN A 166 -3.45 -1.17 20.30
C GLN A 166 -3.75 -1.54 18.84
N GLY A 167 -4.36 -2.68 18.62
CA GLY A 167 -4.80 -3.15 17.32
C GLY A 167 -5.07 -4.65 17.33
N THR A 168 -5.86 -5.14 16.37
CA THR A 168 -6.22 -6.58 16.24
C THR A 168 -5.02 -7.48 15.93
N GLY A 169 -3.83 -6.92 15.72
CA GLY A 169 -2.64 -7.67 15.29
C GLY A 169 -2.71 -8.16 13.83
N PHE A 170 -3.87 -8.02 13.17
CA PHE A 170 -4.07 -8.50 11.79
C PHE A 170 -3.11 -7.81 10.81
N GLY A 171 -2.98 -6.47 10.87
CA GLY A 171 -2.09 -5.71 9.99
C GLY A 171 -0.64 -6.18 10.09
N THR A 172 -0.13 -6.41 11.31
CA THR A 172 1.23 -6.94 11.52
C THR A 172 1.39 -8.35 10.96
N GLN A 173 0.37 -9.21 11.12
CA GLN A 173 0.37 -10.56 10.53
C GLN A 173 0.37 -10.50 9.00
N LEU A 174 -0.44 -9.61 8.41
CA LEU A 174 -0.50 -9.39 6.97
C LEU A 174 0.86 -8.92 6.42
N VAL A 175 1.47 -7.90 7.03
CA VAL A 175 2.81 -7.41 6.67
C VAL A 175 3.83 -8.54 6.72
N SER A 176 3.84 -9.34 7.79
CA SER A 176 4.74 -10.48 7.92
C SER A 176 4.51 -11.55 6.84
N LEU A 177 3.25 -11.84 6.50
CA LEU A 177 2.89 -12.81 5.45
C LEU A 177 3.39 -12.32 4.07
N LEU A 178 3.09 -11.07 3.72
CA LEU A 178 3.48 -10.48 2.44
C LEU A 178 4.99 -10.33 2.30
N THR A 179 5.68 -9.98 3.40
CA THR A 179 7.16 -9.95 3.42
C THR A 179 7.74 -11.32 3.08
N ARG A 180 7.20 -12.40 3.67
CA ARG A 180 7.63 -13.77 3.34
C ARG A 180 7.27 -14.17 1.91
N GLN A 181 6.09 -13.79 1.41
CA GLN A 181 5.68 -14.04 0.02
C GLN A 181 6.70 -13.45 -0.97
N LEU A 182 7.21 -12.26 -0.69
CA LEU A 182 8.25 -11.61 -1.50
C LEU A 182 9.68 -12.06 -1.15
N SER A 183 9.86 -13.15 -0.39
CA SER A 183 11.16 -13.66 0.05
C SER A 183 12.00 -12.58 0.75
N GLY A 184 11.34 -11.75 1.55
CA GLY A 184 11.94 -10.59 2.20
C GLY A 184 12.23 -10.79 3.68
N SER A 185 12.96 -9.82 4.23
CA SER A 185 13.20 -9.64 5.67
C SER A 185 12.68 -8.27 6.11
N ILE A 186 12.38 -8.13 7.40
CA ILE A 186 11.88 -6.91 8.03
C ILE A 186 12.76 -6.54 9.22
N ARG A 187 13.07 -5.26 9.37
CA ARG A 187 13.75 -4.68 10.51
C ARG A 187 13.07 -3.40 10.93
N GLU A 188 12.91 -3.18 12.22
CA GLU A 188 12.28 -1.99 12.80
C GLU A 188 13.26 -1.27 13.71
N GLU A 189 13.29 0.08 13.63
CA GLU A 189 14.00 0.95 14.54
C GLU A 189 13.06 2.04 15.06
N VAL A 190 13.14 2.32 16.37
CA VAL A 190 12.36 3.38 17.02
C VAL A 190 13.35 4.42 17.57
N LYS A 191 13.42 5.58 16.90
CA LYS A 191 14.26 6.75 17.30
C LYS A 191 13.57 8.00 16.78
N ASN A 192 13.00 8.83 17.66
CA ASN A 192 12.30 10.05 17.26
C ASN A 192 11.26 9.78 16.15
N GLY A 193 10.42 8.77 16.32
CA GLY A 193 9.51 8.20 15.33
C GLY A 193 9.77 6.72 15.11
N THR A 194 9.15 6.14 14.09
CA THR A 194 9.31 4.73 13.70
C THR A 194 9.94 4.64 12.31
N MET A 195 10.88 3.72 12.14
CA MET A 195 11.49 3.41 10.85
C MET A 195 11.42 1.91 10.62
N ILE A 196 10.83 1.48 9.51
CA ILE A 196 10.68 0.07 9.15
C ILE A 196 11.34 -0.15 7.81
N TYR A 197 12.23 -1.13 7.76
CA TYR A 197 13.03 -1.49 6.61
C TYR A 197 12.67 -2.89 6.15
N PHE A 198 12.60 -3.07 4.84
CA PHE A 198 12.40 -4.35 4.18
C PHE A 198 13.45 -4.53 3.10
N ASP A 199 13.95 -5.76 3.01
CA ASP A 199 14.82 -6.21 1.92
C ASP A 199 14.14 -7.40 1.24
N PHE A 200 13.80 -7.26 -0.05
CA PHE A 200 13.12 -8.29 -0.83
C PHE A 200 14.04 -8.84 -1.93
N ASN A 201 14.18 -10.15 -2.00
CA ASN A 201 14.99 -10.81 -3.00
C ASN A 201 14.13 -11.26 -4.19
N LEU A 202 13.98 -10.40 -5.20
CA LEU A 202 13.16 -10.67 -6.38
C LEU A 202 13.76 -11.68 -7.37
N LYS A 203 14.96 -12.21 -7.12
CA LYS A 203 15.64 -13.18 -8.00
C LYS A 203 15.09 -14.60 -7.93
N LYS A 204 14.04 -14.90 -7.15
CA LYS A 204 13.50 -16.24 -6.92
C LYS A 204 12.02 -16.38 -7.23
N ALA A 205 11.56 -15.85 -8.35
CA ALA A 205 10.33 -16.33 -8.99
C ALA A 205 10.75 -17.09 -10.25
N ALA A 206 11.03 -18.37 -10.12
CA ALA A 206 11.18 -19.32 -11.21
C ALA A 206 10.06 -20.34 -11.11
#